data_7e67b100f169f83b75a91e389d10cab5
#
_entry.id   7e67b100f169f83b75a91e389d10cab5
#
_cell.length_a   1.000
_cell.length_b   1.000
_cell.length_c   1.000
_cell.angle_alpha   90.00
_cell.angle_beta   90.00
_cell.angle_gamma   90.00
#
_symmetry.space_group_name_H-M   'P 1'
#
loop_
_entity.id
_entity.type
_entity.pdbx_description
1 polymer ?
#
loop_
_entity_poly.entity_id
_entity_poly.type
_entity_poly.pdbx_seq_one_letter_code
_entity_poly.pdbx_strand_id
1 'polypeptide(L)'
;MMKFLQKLGKALMLPVACLPICGILMGLGYALCPSTMQGGDVVGIVQQIGFYLVKAGGALIDNMAILFAIGIGVGMSEDNDGTGGLAALASWLMLTTLLSVGAVSVIKTLEEGTTAYIAFSKIENPFIGIIAGIIGSSCYNKFKGTKLPDWLSFFSGKRCVAIVAGVVSIVVSVVLLFVWPVLFGVLVALGEGIEKMGAVGAGIYAFFNRLLIPFGLHHALNNVFWFDTIGLGDLSHFWAGETSADVSWSLGMYMSGFFPCMMFGIPGAALAMIHTAKANKKKVAIGLLSSAAIAAFVCGVTEPFEFGFMFLAPGLYVVYALLYAIFTVITVVLGFRAGFSFSAGLTDLVFSASLPAAAKTWLIIPLGIAAFVVFYVVFRFAITKFDLKTPGREDDDIDEAEKSIKLSNNNYTEVAKAVLAGCGGKENITSIDNCITRLRLEVKDTTKVNEKAIKAAGAAGVIRPGKTSVQVIIGTQVQFVADEFKKLCK
;
A
#
# COMPACT_ATOMS: atom_id res chain seq x y z
N MET A 1 15.24 -11.31 -5.18
CA MET A 1 13.77 -11.25 -5.20
C MET A 1 13.22 -10.57 -3.94
N MET A 2 13.49 -11.05 -2.72
CA MET A 2 12.96 -10.47 -1.46
C MET A 2 13.26 -8.97 -1.27
N LYS A 3 14.51 -8.53 -1.50
CA LYS A 3 14.89 -7.10 -1.41
C LYS A 3 14.12 -6.20 -2.38
N PHE A 4 13.82 -6.69 -3.59
CA PHE A 4 13.03 -5.97 -4.58
C PHE A 4 11.58 -5.80 -4.10
N LEU A 5 10.94 -6.87 -3.62
CA LEU A 5 9.58 -6.84 -3.09
C LEU A 5 9.46 -5.93 -1.86
N GLN A 6 10.46 -5.96 -0.97
CA GLN A 6 10.50 -5.04 0.18
C GLN A 6 10.62 -3.57 -0.25
N LYS A 7 11.44 -3.29 -1.29
CA LYS A 7 11.59 -1.93 -1.83
C LYS A 7 10.31 -1.47 -2.52
N LEU A 8 9.67 -2.36 -3.28
CA LEU A 8 8.37 -2.10 -3.92
C LEU A 8 7.28 -1.83 -2.88
N GLY A 9 7.16 -2.69 -1.85
CA GLY A 9 6.21 -2.48 -0.76
C GLY A 9 6.41 -1.14 -0.04
N LYS A 10 7.68 -0.76 0.23
CA LYS A 10 7.99 0.56 0.81
C LYS A 10 7.57 1.71 -0.11
N ALA A 11 7.81 1.58 -1.41
CA ALA A 11 7.44 2.61 -2.40
C ALA A 11 5.92 2.78 -2.53
N LEU A 12 5.16 1.70 -2.36
CA LEU A 12 3.69 1.71 -2.36
C LEU A 12 3.08 2.41 -1.14
N MET A 13 3.79 2.47 -0.01
CA MET A 13 3.26 3.12 1.22
C MET A 13 2.98 4.61 1.03
N LEU A 14 3.74 5.32 0.20
CA LEU A 14 3.58 6.77 0.02
C LEU A 14 2.27 7.13 -0.69
N PRO A 15 1.94 6.56 -1.87
CA PRO A 15 0.64 6.80 -2.51
C PRO A 15 -0.53 6.27 -1.67
N VAL A 16 -0.39 5.14 -0.99
CA VAL A 16 -1.43 4.59 -0.11
C VAL A 16 -1.73 5.52 1.07
N ALA A 17 -0.74 6.27 1.57
CA ALA A 17 -0.95 7.21 2.68
C ALA A 17 -1.93 8.36 2.36
N CYS A 18 -2.22 8.63 1.09
CA CYS A 18 -3.24 9.62 0.69
C CYS A 18 -4.67 9.08 0.77
N LEU A 19 -4.86 7.76 0.75
CA LEU A 19 -6.18 7.13 0.60
C LEU A 19 -7.11 7.28 1.83
N PRO A 20 -6.63 7.29 3.08
CA PRO A 20 -7.51 7.45 4.24
C PRO A 20 -8.36 8.72 4.20
N ILE A 21 -7.77 9.84 3.75
CA ILE A 21 -8.52 11.09 3.64
C ILE A 21 -9.60 11.00 2.57
N CYS A 22 -9.35 10.25 1.50
CA CYS A 22 -10.33 10.03 0.44
C CYS A 22 -11.56 9.29 0.95
N GLY A 23 -11.34 8.20 1.71
CA GLY A 23 -12.43 7.44 2.33
C GLY A 23 -13.27 8.28 3.29
N ILE A 24 -12.62 9.10 4.13
CA ILE A 24 -13.34 10.01 5.04
C ILE A 24 -14.16 11.03 4.26
N LEU A 25 -13.58 11.67 3.24
CA LEU A 25 -14.26 12.66 2.41
C LEU A 25 -15.44 12.05 1.65
N MET A 26 -15.25 10.89 1.04
CA MET A 26 -16.32 10.21 0.29
C MET A 26 -17.43 9.71 1.22
N GLY A 27 -17.09 9.04 2.33
CA GLY A 27 -18.08 8.54 3.28
C GLY A 27 -18.93 9.67 3.87
N LEU A 28 -18.29 10.77 4.30
CA LEU A 28 -19.00 11.96 4.77
C LEU A 28 -19.82 12.59 3.63
N GLY A 29 -19.26 12.66 2.45
CA GLY A 29 -19.93 13.21 1.27
C GLY A 29 -21.18 12.44 0.88
N TYR A 30 -21.14 11.10 0.88
CA TYR A 30 -22.31 10.25 0.64
C TYR A 30 -23.37 10.39 1.73
N ALA A 31 -22.97 10.53 3.00
CA ALA A 31 -23.91 10.77 4.09
C ALA A 31 -24.64 12.10 3.95
N LEU A 32 -23.96 13.15 3.46
CA LEU A 32 -24.55 14.49 3.26
C LEU A 32 -25.29 14.63 1.91
N CYS A 33 -24.91 13.87 0.89
CA CYS A 33 -25.49 13.91 -0.44
C CYS A 33 -25.66 12.48 -1.01
N PRO A 34 -26.65 11.71 -0.56
CA PRO A 34 -26.95 10.38 -1.09
C PRO A 34 -27.23 10.37 -2.60
N SER A 35 -27.76 11.46 -3.15
CA SER A 35 -28.04 11.61 -4.57
C SER A 35 -26.83 11.36 -5.49
N THR A 36 -25.59 11.53 -4.98
CA THR A 36 -24.37 11.25 -5.76
C THR A 36 -24.23 9.79 -6.17
N MET A 37 -24.82 8.86 -5.42
CA MET A 37 -24.79 7.41 -5.73
C MET A 37 -26.17 6.89 -6.13
N GLN A 38 -27.24 7.38 -5.49
CA GLN A 38 -28.61 6.91 -5.72
C GLN A 38 -29.29 7.60 -6.91
N GLY A 39 -28.64 8.59 -7.50
CA GLY A 39 -29.25 9.45 -8.52
C GLY A 39 -30.17 10.51 -7.91
N GLY A 40 -30.48 11.53 -8.70
CA GLY A 40 -31.33 12.64 -8.33
C GLY A 40 -30.59 13.98 -8.28
N ASP A 41 -31.35 15.07 -8.04
CA ASP A 41 -30.80 16.40 -8.03
C ASP A 41 -30.09 16.73 -6.70
N VAL A 42 -29.01 17.47 -6.80
CA VAL A 42 -28.30 18.00 -5.64
C VAL A 42 -28.96 19.31 -5.21
N VAL A 43 -29.77 19.25 -4.17
CA VAL A 43 -30.60 20.39 -3.72
C VAL A 43 -30.17 20.87 -2.34
N GLY A 44 -29.92 22.19 -2.25
CA GLY A 44 -29.54 22.82 -0.99
C GLY A 44 -28.05 22.72 -0.64
N ILE A 45 -27.62 23.63 0.27
CA ILE A 45 -26.21 23.82 0.55
C ILE A 45 -25.54 22.60 1.19
N VAL A 46 -26.26 21.83 1.99
CA VAL A 46 -25.73 20.61 2.65
C VAL A 46 -25.38 19.55 1.63
N GLN A 47 -26.28 19.29 0.66
CA GLN A 47 -26.01 18.33 -0.40
C GLN A 47 -24.91 18.81 -1.35
N GLN A 48 -24.85 20.12 -1.64
CA GLN A 48 -23.75 20.69 -2.43
C GLN A 48 -22.39 20.47 -1.73
N ILE A 49 -22.30 20.69 -0.43
CA ILE A 49 -21.09 20.40 0.36
C ILE A 49 -20.77 18.90 0.24
N GLY A 50 -21.76 18.01 0.45
CA GLY A 50 -21.60 16.57 0.30
C GLY A 50 -21.06 16.18 -1.07
N PHE A 51 -21.63 16.73 -2.15
CA PHE A 51 -21.18 16.53 -3.51
C PHE A 51 -19.70 16.95 -3.71
N TYR A 52 -19.30 18.12 -3.19
CA TYR A 52 -17.90 18.56 -3.27
C TYR A 52 -16.96 17.61 -2.52
N LEU A 53 -17.37 17.10 -1.37
CA LEU A 53 -16.56 16.14 -0.60
C LEU A 53 -16.39 14.80 -1.37
N VAL A 54 -17.48 14.30 -1.98
CA VAL A 54 -17.40 13.09 -2.85
C VAL A 54 -16.43 13.33 -4.00
N LYS A 55 -16.55 14.47 -4.71
CA LYS A 55 -15.66 14.78 -5.83
C LYS A 55 -14.21 14.94 -5.39
N ALA A 56 -13.96 15.57 -4.24
CA ALA A 56 -12.61 15.72 -3.70
C ALA A 56 -11.96 14.37 -3.33
N GLY A 57 -12.70 13.49 -2.65
CA GLY A 57 -12.23 12.14 -2.32
C GLY A 57 -12.06 11.27 -3.56
N GLY A 58 -13.05 11.28 -4.45
CA GLY A 58 -13.04 10.54 -5.71
C GLY A 58 -11.86 10.91 -6.61
N ALA A 59 -11.48 12.18 -6.68
CA ALA A 59 -10.38 12.64 -7.52
C ALA A 59 -9.06 11.90 -7.28
N LEU A 60 -8.79 11.48 -6.05
CA LEU A 60 -7.58 10.71 -5.73
C LEU A 60 -7.77 9.20 -5.95
N ILE A 61 -8.94 8.66 -5.62
CA ILE A 61 -9.26 7.23 -5.80
C ILE A 61 -9.32 6.89 -7.29
N ASP A 62 -9.99 7.71 -8.09
CA ASP A 62 -10.14 7.50 -9.54
C ASP A 62 -8.76 7.57 -10.25
N ASN A 63 -7.81 8.33 -9.68
CA ASN A 63 -6.45 8.48 -10.20
C ASN A 63 -5.40 7.69 -9.40
N MET A 64 -5.81 6.69 -8.62
CA MET A 64 -4.91 5.90 -7.78
C MET A 64 -3.77 5.25 -8.58
N ALA A 65 -4.04 4.79 -9.80
CA ALA A 65 -3.07 4.18 -10.67
C ALA A 65 -1.91 5.14 -11.04
N ILE A 66 -2.21 6.41 -11.28
CA ILE A 66 -1.21 7.46 -11.54
C ILE A 66 -0.38 7.70 -10.27
N LEU A 67 -1.03 7.77 -9.11
CA LEU A 67 -0.34 7.95 -7.83
C LEU A 67 0.63 6.80 -7.56
N PHE A 68 0.24 5.56 -7.89
CA PHE A 68 1.13 4.39 -7.77
C PHE A 68 2.29 4.46 -8.76
N ALA A 69 2.05 4.83 -10.01
CA ALA A 69 3.13 4.99 -11.00
C ALA A 69 4.18 5.98 -10.50
N ILE A 70 3.78 7.19 -10.10
CA ILE A 70 4.67 8.23 -9.61
C ILE A 70 5.35 7.79 -8.30
N GLY A 71 4.58 7.28 -7.33
CA GLY A 71 5.10 6.88 -6.02
C GLY A 71 6.15 5.77 -6.12
N ILE A 72 5.93 4.76 -6.96
CA ILE A 72 6.90 3.70 -7.23
C ILE A 72 8.09 4.26 -8.04
N GLY A 73 7.83 5.09 -9.05
CA GLY A 73 8.87 5.72 -9.85
C GLY A 73 9.88 6.49 -9.00
N VAL A 74 9.41 7.26 -8.01
CA VAL A 74 10.26 7.95 -7.05
C VAL A 74 10.83 7.00 -6.00
N GLY A 75 9.98 6.21 -5.33
CA GLY A 75 10.36 5.41 -4.18
C GLY A 75 11.32 4.25 -4.50
N MET A 76 11.30 3.74 -5.73
CA MET A 76 12.25 2.73 -6.20
C MET A 76 13.48 3.32 -6.89
N SER A 77 13.53 4.62 -7.15
CA SER A 77 14.75 5.31 -7.58
C SER A 77 15.80 5.31 -6.46
N GLU A 78 17.09 5.23 -6.82
CA GLU A 78 18.18 5.15 -5.83
C GLU A 78 18.25 6.39 -4.94
N ASP A 79 17.99 7.56 -5.54
CA ASP A 79 18.12 8.86 -4.87
C ASP A 79 16.75 9.45 -4.48
N ASN A 80 15.64 8.70 -4.64
CA ASN A 80 14.26 9.18 -4.51
C ASN A 80 14.02 10.45 -5.36
N ASP A 81 14.57 10.47 -6.56
CA ASP A 81 14.56 11.65 -7.45
C ASP A 81 13.25 11.74 -8.24
N GLY A 82 12.74 12.97 -8.37
CA GLY A 82 11.48 13.24 -9.10
C GLY A 82 11.55 12.86 -10.59
N THR A 83 12.75 12.76 -11.19
CA THR A 83 12.92 12.31 -12.57
C THR A 83 12.41 10.87 -12.76
N GLY A 84 12.62 10.00 -11.74
CA GLY A 84 12.05 8.64 -11.76
C GLY A 84 10.52 8.66 -11.77
N GLY A 85 9.90 9.57 -11.01
CA GLY A 85 8.45 9.78 -11.01
C GLY A 85 7.93 10.32 -12.34
N LEU A 86 8.63 11.31 -12.94
CA LEU A 86 8.27 11.84 -14.26
C LEU A 86 8.36 10.77 -15.35
N ALA A 87 9.43 9.96 -15.34
CA ALA A 87 9.58 8.85 -16.27
C ALA A 87 8.49 7.78 -16.10
N ALA A 88 8.09 7.52 -14.87
CA ALA A 88 6.98 6.62 -14.57
C ALA A 88 5.62 7.16 -15.04
N LEU A 89 5.37 8.46 -14.85
CA LEU A 89 4.17 9.13 -15.39
C LEU A 89 4.16 9.07 -16.93
N ALA A 90 5.27 9.36 -17.58
CA ALA A 90 5.38 9.23 -19.02
C ALA A 90 5.11 7.79 -19.49
N SER A 91 5.65 6.80 -18.79
CA SER A 91 5.39 5.38 -19.06
C SER A 91 3.91 5.04 -18.87
N TRP A 92 3.27 5.53 -17.82
CA TRP A 92 1.84 5.35 -17.57
C TRP A 92 1.00 5.89 -18.74
N LEU A 93 1.21 7.15 -19.11
CA LEU A 93 0.47 7.78 -20.20
C LEU A 93 0.67 7.04 -21.53
N MET A 94 1.89 6.57 -21.82
CA MET A 94 2.15 5.79 -23.02
C MET A 94 1.47 4.42 -22.99
N LEU A 95 1.57 3.68 -21.89
CA LEU A 95 0.95 2.36 -21.77
C LEU A 95 -0.57 2.44 -21.91
N THR A 96 -1.23 3.36 -21.19
CA THR A 96 -2.68 3.49 -21.21
C THR A 96 -3.20 4.00 -22.56
N THR A 97 -2.48 4.91 -23.23
CA THR A 97 -2.82 5.38 -24.57
C THR A 97 -2.63 4.29 -25.62
N LEU A 98 -1.50 3.60 -25.63
CA LEU A 98 -1.20 2.56 -26.63
C LEU A 98 -2.07 1.30 -26.46
N LEU A 99 -2.53 1.03 -25.25
CA LEU A 99 -3.39 -0.10 -24.90
C LEU A 99 -4.86 0.31 -24.70
N SER A 100 -5.25 1.54 -25.06
CA SER A 100 -6.65 1.94 -25.08
C SER A 100 -7.42 1.13 -26.12
N VAL A 101 -8.73 0.94 -25.91
CA VAL A 101 -9.61 0.27 -26.87
C VAL A 101 -9.46 0.87 -28.27
N GLY A 102 -9.43 2.21 -28.38
CA GLY A 102 -9.29 2.90 -29.65
C GLY A 102 -7.99 2.58 -30.38
N ALA A 103 -6.84 2.58 -29.66
CA ALA A 103 -5.55 2.25 -30.27
C ALA A 103 -5.42 0.77 -30.64
N VAL A 104 -5.90 -0.11 -29.76
CA VAL A 104 -5.82 -1.57 -30.00
C VAL A 104 -6.74 -2.00 -31.13
N SER A 105 -7.92 -1.40 -31.28
CA SER A 105 -8.87 -1.71 -32.37
C SER A 105 -8.32 -1.44 -33.77
N VAL A 106 -7.31 -0.55 -33.89
CA VAL A 106 -6.61 -0.32 -35.17
C VAL A 106 -5.67 -1.48 -35.52
N ILE A 107 -5.12 -2.17 -34.49
CA ILE A 107 -4.12 -3.24 -34.68
C ILE A 107 -4.81 -4.61 -34.72
N LYS A 108 -5.85 -4.80 -33.92
CA LYS A 108 -6.56 -6.07 -33.74
C LYS A 108 -8.05 -5.80 -33.62
N THR A 109 -8.86 -6.59 -34.34
CA THR A 109 -10.31 -6.52 -34.18
C THR A 109 -10.72 -6.82 -32.74
N LEU A 110 -11.38 -5.88 -32.09
CA LEU A 110 -11.98 -6.02 -30.77
C LEU A 110 -13.49 -5.94 -30.88
N GLU A 111 -14.17 -7.03 -30.58
CA GLU A 111 -15.65 -7.06 -30.54
C GLU A 111 -16.12 -6.60 -29.15
N GLU A 112 -17.09 -5.68 -29.12
CA GLU A 112 -17.69 -5.21 -27.88
C GLU A 112 -18.26 -6.39 -27.05
N GLY A 113 -18.13 -6.33 -25.74
CA GLY A 113 -18.60 -7.39 -24.83
C GLY A 113 -17.66 -8.58 -24.70
N THR A 114 -16.58 -8.69 -25.50
CA THR A 114 -15.58 -9.74 -25.28
C THR A 114 -14.68 -9.43 -24.09
N THR A 115 -14.16 -10.48 -23.43
CA THR A 115 -13.19 -10.32 -22.34
C THR A 115 -11.98 -9.47 -22.73
N ALA A 116 -11.54 -9.56 -24.00
CA ALA A 116 -10.44 -8.74 -24.50
C ALA A 116 -10.83 -7.26 -24.60
N TYR A 117 -12.02 -6.93 -25.06
CA TYR A 117 -12.53 -5.56 -25.09
C TYR A 117 -12.61 -4.98 -23.67
N ILE A 118 -13.20 -5.72 -22.73
CA ILE A 118 -13.31 -5.30 -21.32
C ILE A 118 -11.92 -5.13 -20.70
N ALA A 119 -10.97 -6.02 -20.98
CA ALA A 119 -9.60 -5.91 -20.50
C ALA A 119 -8.96 -4.58 -20.90
N PHE A 120 -9.09 -4.17 -22.16
CA PHE A 120 -8.52 -2.91 -22.64
C PHE A 120 -9.34 -1.67 -22.22
N SER A 121 -10.66 -1.80 -22.02
CA SER A 121 -11.47 -0.72 -21.46
C SER A 121 -11.11 -0.40 -19.98
N LYS A 122 -10.55 -1.39 -19.26
CA LYS A 122 -10.10 -1.26 -17.86
C LYS A 122 -8.56 -1.21 -17.74
N ILE A 123 -7.87 -0.67 -18.76
CA ILE A 123 -6.40 -0.58 -18.78
C ILE A 123 -5.86 0.41 -17.74
N GLU A 124 -6.63 1.43 -17.38
CA GLU A 124 -6.27 2.43 -16.38
C GLU A 124 -6.47 1.89 -14.96
N ASN A 125 -5.62 0.96 -14.57
CA ASN A 125 -5.70 0.29 -13.28
C ASN A 125 -4.36 0.31 -12.52
N PRO A 126 -4.36 0.10 -11.18
CA PRO A 126 -3.16 0.15 -10.35
C PRO A 126 -2.07 -0.85 -10.77
N PHE A 127 -2.41 -2.00 -11.34
CA PHE A 127 -1.41 -2.96 -11.81
C PHE A 127 -0.55 -2.38 -12.95
N ILE A 128 -1.17 -1.72 -13.93
CA ILE A 128 -0.46 -1.01 -14.99
C ILE A 128 0.32 0.18 -14.42
N GLY A 129 -0.24 0.87 -13.41
CA GLY A 129 0.48 1.91 -12.66
C GLY A 129 1.77 1.40 -12.01
N ILE A 130 1.72 0.22 -11.39
CA ILE A 130 2.90 -0.43 -10.80
C ILE A 130 3.95 -0.76 -11.88
N ILE A 131 3.53 -1.31 -13.03
CA ILE A 131 4.44 -1.59 -14.16
C ILE A 131 5.11 -0.30 -14.64
N ALA A 132 4.33 0.75 -14.85
CA ALA A 132 4.86 2.06 -15.26
C ALA A 132 5.87 2.63 -14.24
N GLY A 133 5.58 2.52 -12.95
CA GLY A 133 6.47 2.90 -11.87
C GLY A 133 7.80 2.13 -11.88
N ILE A 134 7.73 0.82 -12.11
CA ILE A 134 8.93 -0.04 -12.23
C ILE A 134 9.75 0.34 -13.48
N ILE A 135 9.11 0.63 -14.61
CA ILE A 135 9.80 1.10 -15.82
C ILE A 135 10.53 2.41 -15.52
N GLY A 136 9.84 3.41 -14.97
CA GLY A 136 10.41 4.72 -14.68
C GLY A 136 11.60 4.64 -13.72
N SER A 137 11.47 3.95 -12.60
CA SER A 137 12.53 3.78 -11.62
C SER A 137 13.71 2.97 -12.16
N SER A 138 13.46 1.90 -12.91
CA SER A 138 14.50 1.06 -13.51
C SER A 138 15.30 1.82 -14.56
N CYS A 139 14.62 2.59 -15.43
CA CYS A 139 15.27 3.46 -16.40
C CYS A 139 16.07 4.57 -15.70
N TYR A 140 15.54 5.15 -14.63
CA TYR A 140 16.27 6.14 -13.83
C TYR A 140 17.57 5.56 -13.28
N ASN A 141 17.49 4.45 -12.57
CA ASN A 141 18.64 3.85 -11.91
C ASN A 141 19.74 3.47 -12.90
N LYS A 142 19.37 3.05 -14.11
CA LYS A 142 20.32 2.61 -15.15
C LYS A 142 20.88 3.75 -15.99
N PHE A 143 20.07 4.77 -16.31
CA PHE A 143 20.42 5.75 -17.34
C PHE A 143 20.67 7.18 -16.83
N LYS A 144 20.48 7.46 -15.52
CA LYS A 144 20.68 8.79 -14.92
C LYS A 144 22.08 9.38 -15.13
N GLY A 145 23.08 8.55 -15.38
CA GLY A 145 24.48 8.95 -15.62
C GLY A 145 24.93 8.82 -17.08
N THR A 146 24.03 8.53 -18.03
CA THR A 146 24.39 8.29 -19.44
C THR A 146 24.91 9.56 -20.09
N LYS A 147 26.13 9.49 -20.67
CA LYS A 147 26.70 10.54 -21.48
C LYS A 147 26.45 10.24 -22.96
N LEU A 148 25.78 11.15 -23.64
CA LEU A 148 25.52 11.06 -25.07
C LEU A 148 26.59 11.88 -25.83
N PRO A 149 26.78 11.63 -27.14
CA PRO A 149 27.66 12.43 -28.00
C PRO A 149 27.31 13.93 -27.93
N ASP A 150 28.29 14.82 -28.24
CA ASP A 150 28.15 16.27 -28.06
C ASP A 150 26.93 16.87 -28.74
N TRP A 151 26.56 16.39 -29.91
CA TRP A 151 25.36 16.84 -30.64
C TRP A 151 24.03 16.42 -30.02
N LEU A 152 24.05 15.47 -29.08
CA LEU A 152 22.90 15.04 -28.24
C LEU A 152 23.10 15.36 -26.76
N SER A 153 24.13 16.13 -26.41
CA SER A 153 24.54 16.38 -25.03
C SER A 153 23.40 16.98 -24.17
N PHE A 154 22.49 17.74 -24.78
CA PHE A 154 21.29 18.25 -24.11
C PHE A 154 20.45 17.17 -23.48
N PHE A 155 20.37 15.98 -24.05
CA PHE A 155 19.62 14.84 -23.58
C PHE A 155 20.42 13.94 -22.64
N SER A 156 21.65 14.25 -22.30
CA SER A 156 22.51 13.48 -21.41
C SER A 156 22.00 13.48 -19.95
N GLY A 157 22.42 12.48 -19.18
CA GLY A 157 22.14 12.36 -17.78
C GLY A 157 20.65 12.10 -17.49
N LYS A 158 20.10 12.75 -16.51
CA LYS A 158 18.69 12.56 -16.08
C LYS A 158 17.65 12.83 -17.17
N ARG A 159 17.99 13.70 -18.15
CA ARG A 159 17.09 14.01 -19.28
C ARG A 159 16.88 12.82 -20.22
N CYS A 160 17.87 11.93 -20.32
CA CYS A 160 17.77 10.70 -21.11
C CYS A 160 16.73 9.71 -20.54
N VAL A 161 16.49 9.76 -19.25
CA VAL A 161 15.67 8.76 -18.53
C VAL A 161 14.25 8.66 -19.08
N ALA A 162 13.56 9.79 -19.24
CA ALA A 162 12.18 9.80 -19.75
C ALA A 162 12.10 9.31 -21.19
N ILE A 163 13.10 9.63 -22.02
CA ILE A 163 13.18 9.17 -23.43
C ILE A 163 13.31 7.64 -23.48
N VAL A 164 14.23 7.09 -22.69
CA VAL A 164 14.46 5.65 -22.64
C VAL A 164 13.24 4.94 -22.04
N ALA A 165 12.64 5.51 -20.99
CA ALA A 165 11.41 4.98 -20.41
C ALA A 165 10.26 4.93 -21.45
N GLY A 166 10.16 5.95 -22.31
CA GLY A 166 9.22 5.96 -23.43
C GLY A 166 9.45 4.80 -24.41
N VAL A 167 10.68 4.59 -24.84
CA VAL A 167 11.04 3.47 -25.74
C VAL A 167 10.74 2.12 -25.08
N VAL A 168 11.10 1.95 -23.80
CA VAL A 168 10.78 0.73 -23.04
C VAL A 168 9.27 0.53 -22.92
N SER A 169 8.51 1.60 -22.73
CA SER A 169 7.04 1.54 -22.64
C SER A 169 6.40 1.07 -23.95
N ILE A 170 6.94 1.46 -25.11
CA ILE A 170 6.47 0.93 -26.40
C ILE A 170 6.69 -0.59 -26.46
N VAL A 171 7.87 -1.07 -26.08
CA VAL A 171 8.17 -2.51 -26.08
C VAL A 171 7.24 -3.26 -25.11
N VAL A 172 7.07 -2.70 -23.89
CA VAL A 172 6.20 -3.31 -22.88
C VAL A 172 4.74 -3.29 -23.31
N SER A 173 4.27 -2.22 -24.00
CA SER A 173 2.89 -2.18 -24.54
C SER A 173 2.64 -3.28 -25.55
N VAL A 174 3.61 -3.58 -26.44
CA VAL A 174 3.51 -4.71 -27.37
C VAL A 174 3.39 -6.04 -26.65
N VAL A 175 4.15 -6.25 -25.57
CA VAL A 175 4.02 -7.46 -24.75
C VAL A 175 2.65 -7.52 -24.08
N LEU A 176 2.21 -6.42 -23.46
CA LEU A 176 0.91 -6.34 -22.77
C LEU A 176 -0.27 -6.47 -23.73
N LEU A 177 -0.14 -6.10 -24.99
CA LEU A 177 -1.18 -6.31 -26.01
C LEU A 177 -1.62 -7.78 -26.09
N PHE A 178 -0.71 -8.72 -25.86
CA PHE A 178 -0.98 -10.15 -25.89
C PHE A 178 -1.20 -10.75 -24.50
N VAL A 179 -0.44 -10.29 -23.52
CA VAL A 179 -0.43 -10.86 -22.17
C VAL A 179 -1.58 -10.35 -21.32
N TRP A 180 -1.93 -9.06 -21.43
CA TRP A 180 -2.95 -8.44 -20.58
C TRP A 180 -4.35 -9.06 -20.72
N PRO A 181 -4.90 -9.32 -21.92
CA PRO A 181 -6.21 -9.97 -22.04
C PRO A 181 -6.24 -11.38 -21.44
N VAL A 182 -5.11 -12.11 -21.49
CA VAL A 182 -5.01 -13.46 -20.89
C VAL A 182 -5.01 -13.37 -19.36
N LEU A 183 -4.20 -12.47 -18.79
CA LEU A 183 -4.18 -12.25 -17.35
C LEU A 183 -5.54 -11.79 -16.83
N PHE A 184 -6.17 -10.85 -17.55
CA PHE A 184 -7.48 -10.34 -17.20
C PHE A 184 -8.55 -11.44 -17.31
N GLY A 185 -8.51 -12.27 -18.35
CA GLY A 185 -9.42 -13.42 -18.53
C GLY A 185 -9.29 -14.45 -17.40
N VAL A 186 -8.08 -14.71 -16.91
CA VAL A 186 -7.88 -15.57 -15.73
C VAL A 186 -8.50 -14.95 -14.48
N LEU A 187 -8.37 -13.64 -14.27
CA LEU A 187 -9.00 -12.96 -13.14
C LEU A 187 -10.53 -13.00 -13.20
N VAL A 188 -11.10 -12.80 -14.40
CA VAL A 188 -12.56 -12.91 -14.64
C VAL A 188 -13.05 -14.32 -14.36
N ALA A 189 -12.40 -15.35 -14.91
CA ALA A 189 -12.77 -16.76 -14.70
C ALA A 189 -12.66 -17.17 -13.21
N LEU A 190 -11.66 -16.67 -12.50
CA LEU A 190 -11.54 -16.84 -11.05
C LEU A 190 -12.72 -16.15 -10.33
N GLY A 191 -13.06 -14.93 -10.72
CA GLY A 191 -14.18 -14.18 -10.14
C GLY A 191 -15.51 -14.92 -10.30
N GLU A 192 -15.85 -15.34 -11.51
CA GLU A 192 -17.06 -16.12 -11.81
C GLU A 192 -17.10 -17.46 -11.05
N GLY A 193 -15.94 -18.12 -10.91
CA GLY A 193 -15.82 -19.35 -10.14
C GLY A 193 -16.09 -19.13 -8.65
N ILE A 194 -15.56 -18.05 -8.09
CA ILE A 194 -15.71 -17.66 -6.69
C ILE A 194 -17.16 -17.21 -6.40
N GLU A 195 -17.77 -16.45 -7.31
CA GLU A 195 -19.16 -15.98 -7.17
C GLU A 195 -20.14 -17.16 -6.94
N LYS A 196 -20.02 -18.22 -7.73
CA LYS A 196 -20.87 -19.42 -7.62
C LYS A 196 -20.76 -20.17 -6.30
N MET A 197 -19.71 -19.89 -5.51
CA MET A 197 -19.48 -20.52 -4.20
C MET A 197 -20.15 -19.78 -3.02
N GLY A 198 -20.82 -18.66 -3.26
CA GLY A 198 -21.53 -17.88 -2.25
C GLY A 198 -20.62 -17.46 -1.09
N ALA A 199 -21.01 -17.75 0.17
CA ALA A 199 -20.27 -17.34 1.35
C ALA A 199 -18.83 -17.89 1.39
N VAL A 200 -18.62 -19.12 0.92
CA VAL A 200 -17.28 -19.72 0.83
C VAL A 200 -16.44 -18.97 -0.21
N GLY A 201 -17.06 -18.60 -1.33
CA GLY A 201 -16.42 -17.78 -2.34
C GLY A 201 -15.96 -16.41 -1.80
N ALA A 202 -16.82 -15.73 -1.01
CA ALA A 202 -16.43 -14.49 -0.35
C ALA A 202 -15.22 -14.68 0.58
N GLY A 203 -15.14 -15.80 1.28
CA GLY A 203 -13.97 -16.15 2.10
C GLY A 203 -12.71 -16.40 1.27
N ILE A 204 -12.84 -17.12 0.15
CA ILE A 204 -11.72 -17.36 -0.78
C ILE A 204 -11.23 -16.03 -1.36
N TYR A 205 -12.15 -15.16 -1.76
CA TYR A 205 -11.79 -13.81 -2.20
C TYR A 205 -11.02 -13.04 -1.13
N ALA A 206 -11.52 -13.02 0.11
CA ALA A 206 -10.86 -12.33 1.22
C ALA A 206 -9.46 -12.89 1.50
N PHE A 207 -9.26 -14.22 1.40
CA PHE A 207 -7.96 -14.85 1.53
C PHE A 207 -6.97 -14.36 0.48
N PHE A 208 -7.33 -14.47 -0.80
CA PHE A 208 -6.46 -14.04 -1.88
C PHE A 208 -6.25 -12.53 -1.91
N ASN A 209 -7.27 -11.74 -1.55
CA ASN A 209 -7.14 -10.31 -1.40
C ASN A 209 -5.99 -9.96 -0.44
N ARG A 210 -5.95 -10.56 0.76
CA ARG A 210 -4.86 -10.34 1.71
C ARG A 210 -3.53 -10.88 1.20
N LEU A 211 -3.51 -12.08 0.63
CA LEU A 211 -2.29 -12.71 0.15
C LEU A 211 -1.60 -11.94 -0.99
N LEU A 212 -2.37 -11.19 -1.77
CA LEU A 212 -1.88 -10.43 -2.92
C LEU A 212 -1.43 -9.00 -2.59
N ILE A 213 -1.64 -8.51 -1.36
CA ILE A 213 -1.19 -7.18 -0.91
C ILE A 213 0.31 -6.96 -1.11
N PRO A 214 1.22 -7.93 -0.80
CA PRO A 214 2.65 -7.75 -1.01
C PRO A 214 3.05 -7.42 -2.45
N PHE A 215 2.21 -7.80 -3.40
CA PHE A 215 2.43 -7.62 -4.83
C PHE A 215 1.61 -6.44 -5.40
N GLY A 216 0.78 -5.78 -4.60
CA GLY A 216 -0.18 -4.77 -5.07
C GLY A 216 -1.30 -5.31 -5.95
N LEU A 217 -1.38 -6.64 -6.14
CA LEU A 217 -2.35 -7.29 -7.04
C LEU A 217 -3.75 -7.41 -6.44
N HIS A 218 -3.91 -7.17 -5.13
CA HIS A 218 -5.23 -7.15 -4.49
C HIS A 218 -6.16 -6.10 -5.12
N HIS A 219 -5.64 -4.99 -5.63
CA HIS A 219 -6.43 -3.99 -6.36
C HIS A 219 -7.02 -4.54 -7.66
N ALA A 220 -6.26 -5.40 -8.38
CA ALA A 220 -6.78 -6.05 -9.57
C ALA A 220 -7.93 -7.01 -9.22
N LEU A 221 -7.79 -7.74 -8.10
CA LEU A 221 -8.86 -8.61 -7.59
C LEU A 221 -10.08 -7.80 -7.11
N ASN A 222 -9.86 -6.66 -6.45
CA ASN A 222 -10.95 -5.76 -6.04
C ASN A 222 -11.76 -5.24 -7.24
N ASN A 223 -11.09 -4.95 -8.38
CA ASN A 223 -11.78 -4.55 -9.59
C ASN A 223 -12.79 -5.61 -10.06
N VAL A 224 -12.50 -6.89 -9.81
CA VAL A 224 -13.41 -7.99 -10.21
C VAL A 224 -14.68 -7.99 -9.35
N PHE A 225 -14.57 -7.79 -8.02
CA PHE A 225 -15.69 -7.98 -7.10
C PHE A 225 -16.40 -6.67 -6.69
N TRP A 226 -15.66 -5.58 -6.52
CA TRP A 226 -16.23 -4.31 -6.04
C TRP A 226 -16.61 -3.37 -7.16
N PHE A 227 -15.85 -3.41 -8.27
CA PHE A 227 -16.08 -2.57 -9.43
C PHE A 227 -16.51 -3.47 -10.60
N ASP A 228 -17.39 -3.01 -11.45
CA ASP A 228 -18.16 -3.72 -12.46
C ASP A 228 -17.30 -4.42 -13.57
N THR A 229 -16.30 -5.22 -13.19
CA THR A 229 -15.45 -5.93 -14.16
C THR A 229 -16.12 -7.19 -14.70
N ILE A 230 -16.89 -7.90 -13.87
CA ILE A 230 -17.61 -9.13 -14.23
C ILE A 230 -19.13 -8.96 -14.05
N GLY A 231 -19.62 -7.73 -13.97
CA GLY A 231 -21.04 -7.44 -13.77
C GLY A 231 -21.50 -7.53 -12.31
N LEU A 232 -20.59 -7.66 -11.34
CA LEU A 232 -20.94 -7.69 -9.92
C LEU A 232 -21.11 -6.28 -9.33
N GLY A 233 -20.07 -5.43 -9.42
CA GLY A 233 -20.11 -4.07 -8.90
C GLY A 233 -20.63 -3.93 -7.46
N ASP A 234 -20.28 -4.87 -6.57
CA ASP A 234 -20.89 -4.99 -5.23
C ASP A 234 -20.86 -3.69 -4.42
N LEU A 235 -19.77 -2.90 -4.56
CA LEU A 235 -19.64 -1.60 -3.92
C LEU A 235 -20.62 -0.58 -4.54
N SER A 236 -20.66 -0.49 -5.88
CA SER A 236 -21.46 0.52 -6.58
C SER A 236 -22.97 0.31 -6.33
N HIS A 237 -23.45 -0.93 -6.45
CA HIS A 237 -24.84 -1.28 -6.18
C HIS A 237 -25.23 -1.04 -4.72
N PHE A 238 -24.33 -1.37 -3.77
CA PHE A 238 -24.58 -1.15 -2.35
C PHE A 238 -24.79 0.33 -2.02
N TRP A 239 -23.93 1.21 -2.55
CA TRP A 239 -24.01 2.66 -2.35
C TRP A 239 -25.08 3.34 -3.19
N ALA A 240 -25.47 2.73 -4.33
CA ALA A 240 -26.63 3.18 -5.11
C ALA A 240 -27.97 3.01 -4.38
N GLY A 241 -27.97 2.32 -3.23
CA GLY A 241 -29.19 2.09 -2.45
C GLY A 241 -30.01 0.89 -2.95
N GLU A 242 -29.43 0.04 -3.77
CA GLU A 242 -30.02 -1.20 -4.19
C GLU A 242 -30.02 -2.25 -3.06
N THR A 243 -30.76 -3.33 -3.27
CA THR A 243 -30.88 -4.45 -2.32
C THR A 243 -30.51 -5.77 -3.01
N SER A 244 -30.41 -6.85 -2.24
CA SER A 244 -30.19 -8.19 -2.80
C SER A 244 -31.36 -8.70 -3.66
N ALA A 245 -32.50 -7.99 -3.73
CA ALA A 245 -33.58 -8.29 -4.65
C ALA A 245 -33.33 -7.76 -6.06
N ASP A 246 -32.45 -6.77 -6.19
CA ASP A 246 -32.15 -6.07 -7.45
C ASP A 246 -30.99 -6.73 -8.21
N VAL A 247 -30.26 -7.65 -7.57
CA VAL A 247 -29.05 -8.30 -8.09
C VAL A 247 -29.11 -9.83 -7.92
N SER A 248 -28.24 -10.57 -8.61
CA SER A 248 -28.22 -12.04 -8.58
C SER A 248 -27.44 -12.65 -7.39
N TRP A 249 -26.79 -11.81 -6.59
CA TRP A 249 -26.00 -12.23 -5.41
C TRP A 249 -26.48 -11.55 -4.15
N SER A 250 -25.91 -11.93 -2.99
CA SER A 250 -26.20 -11.28 -1.73
C SER A 250 -25.39 -10.01 -1.59
N LEU A 251 -26.00 -8.86 -1.88
CA LEU A 251 -25.33 -7.55 -1.95
C LEU A 251 -24.56 -7.21 -0.67
N GLY A 252 -23.34 -6.73 -0.83
CA GLY A 252 -22.43 -6.43 0.27
C GLY A 252 -21.63 -7.64 0.79
N MET A 253 -21.82 -8.85 0.25
CA MET A 253 -21.13 -10.05 0.74
C MET A 253 -19.62 -10.03 0.55
N TYR A 254 -19.13 -9.30 -0.45
CA TYR A 254 -17.69 -9.16 -0.72
C TYR A 254 -17.03 -8.01 0.05
N MET A 255 -17.80 -7.26 0.84
CA MET A 255 -17.33 -6.15 1.66
C MET A 255 -17.43 -6.44 3.16
N SER A 256 -18.56 -6.97 3.59
CA SER A 256 -18.95 -7.04 5.01
C SER A 256 -17.99 -7.78 5.90
N GLY A 257 -17.34 -8.84 5.40
CA GLY A 257 -16.41 -9.68 6.15
C GLY A 257 -15.09 -9.01 6.51
N PHE A 258 -14.75 -7.91 5.86
CA PHE A 258 -13.53 -7.16 6.16
C PHE A 258 -13.65 -6.34 7.44
N PHE A 259 -14.85 -5.85 7.80
CA PHE A 259 -15.07 -5.01 8.98
C PHE A 259 -14.63 -5.66 10.31
N PRO A 260 -15.05 -6.88 10.66
CA PRO A 260 -14.61 -7.50 11.92
C PRO A 260 -13.10 -7.73 11.94
N CYS A 261 -12.47 -8.01 10.80
CA CYS A 261 -11.04 -8.25 10.71
C CYS A 261 -10.22 -6.95 10.78
N MET A 262 -10.57 -5.93 9.99
CA MET A 262 -9.82 -4.68 9.93
C MET A 262 -9.98 -3.86 11.20
N MET A 263 -11.21 -3.69 11.67
CA MET A 263 -11.49 -2.88 12.85
C MET A 263 -11.04 -3.54 14.15
N PHE A 264 -11.14 -4.86 14.26
CA PHE A 264 -10.92 -5.55 15.53
C PHE A 264 -9.79 -6.57 15.45
N GLY A 265 -9.74 -7.39 14.40
CA GLY A 265 -8.71 -8.41 14.23
C GLY A 265 -7.30 -7.82 14.19
N ILE A 266 -7.08 -6.75 13.41
CA ILE A 266 -5.77 -6.06 13.35
C ILE A 266 -5.36 -5.48 14.70
N PRO A 267 -6.18 -4.72 15.45
CA PRO A 267 -5.85 -4.31 16.81
C PRO A 267 -5.50 -5.49 17.73
N GLY A 268 -6.20 -6.62 17.62
CA GLY A 268 -5.87 -7.83 18.38
C GLY A 268 -4.50 -8.40 18.03
N ALA A 269 -4.19 -8.52 16.74
CA ALA A 269 -2.90 -8.97 16.25
C ALA A 269 -1.76 -8.01 16.63
N ALA A 270 -1.99 -6.70 16.52
CA ALA A 270 -1.04 -5.66 16.92
C ALA A 270 -0.73 -5.75 18.43
N LEU A 271 -1.75 -5.93 19.27
CA LEU A 271 -1.58 -6.12 20.72
C LEU A 271 -0.78 -7.39 21.04
N ALA A 272 -1.01 -8.48 20.31
CA ALA A 272 -0.22 -9.70 20.45
C ALA A 272 1.25 -9.49 20.13
N MET A 273 1.57 -8.77 19.06
CA MET A 273 2.94 -8.40 18.69
C MET A 273 3.58 -7.49 19.75
N ILE A 274 2.85 -6.48 20.25
CA ILE A 274 3.32 -5.57 21.33
C ILE A 274 3.63 -6.37 22.60
N HIS A 275 2.77 -7.29 22.99
CA HIS A 275 2.97 -8.09 24.20
C HIS A 275 4.13 -9.08 24.09
N THR A 276 4.44 -9.53 22.89
CA THR A 276 5.55 -10.46 22.62
C THR A 276 6.86 -9.75 22.25
N ALA A 277 6.86 -8.44 22.08
CA ALA A 277 8.05 -7.64 21.78
C ALA A 277 9.08 -7.70 22.90
N LYS A 278 10.38 -7.70 22.54
CA LYS A 278 11.50 -7.61 23.49
C LYS A 278 11.41 -6.31 24.30
N ALA A 279 11.78 -6.35 25.59
CA ALA A 279 11.60 -5.22 26.51
C ALA A 279 12.24 -3.92 25.99
N ASN A 280 13.42 -4.05 25.41
CA ASN A 280 14.19 -2.94 24.83
C ASN A 280 13.54 -2.30 23.59
N LYS A 281 12.76 -3.04 22.79
CA LYS A 281 12.10 -2.58 21.54
C LYS A 281 10.60 -2.29 21.71
N LYS A 282 10.06 -2.55 22.91
CA LYS A 282 8.62 -2.48 23.17
C LYS A 282 8.02 -1.10 22.92
N LYS A 283 8.73 -0.01 23.29
CA LYS A 283 8.25 1.36 23.06
C LYS A 283 8.09 1.69 21.58
N VAL A 284 9.05 1.26 20.75
CA VAL A 284 8.98 1.46 19.28
C VAL A 284 7.87 0.62 18.68
N ALA A 285 7.75 -0.64 19.12
CA ALA A 285 6.67 -1.52 18.68
C ALA A 285 5.29 -0.96 19.06
N ILE A 286 5.10 -0.40 20.25
CA ILE A 286 3.87 0.28 20.67
C ILE A 286 3.53 1.42 19.70
N GLY A 287 4.48 2.33 19.45
CA GLY A 287 4.24 3.48 18.56
C GLY A 287 3.84 3.06 17.15
N LEU A 288 4.60 2.14 16.55
CA LEU A 288 4.35 1.65 15.19
C LEU A 288 3.03 0.90 15.08
N LEU A 289 2.83 -0.12 15.92
CA LEU A 289 1.69 -1.02 15.82
C LEU A 289 0.38 -0.37 16.28
N SER A 290 0.42 0.55 17.27
CA SER A 290 -0.78 1.28 17.69
C SER A 290 -1.24 2.27 16.62
N SER A 291 -0.33 3.00 15.97
CA SER A 291 -0.71 3.90 14.87
C SER A 291 -1.31 3.14 13.69
N ALA A 292 -0.72 2.00 13.34
CA ALA A 292 -1.25 1.12 12.28
C ALA A 292 -2.62 0.51 12.64
N ALA A 293 -2.81 0.10 13.91
CA ALA A 293 -4.09 -0.42 14.40
C ALA A 293 -5.19 0.65 14.40
N ILE A 294 -4.86 1.89 14.77
CA ILE A 294 -5.81 3.02 14.72
C ILE A 294 -6.20 3.33 13.26
N ALA A 295 -5.24 3.34 12.33
CA ALA A 295 -5.53 3.56 10.91
C ALA A 295 -6.45 2.46 10.35
N ALA A 296 -6.21 1.20 10.70
CA ALA A 296 -7.07 0.08 10.31
C ALA A 296 -8.47 0.18 10.94
N PHE A 297 -8.58 0.53 12.23
CA PHE A 297 -9.86 0.65 12.92
C PHE A 297 -10.71 1.79 12.36
N VAL A 298 -10.13 2.99 12.18
CA VAL A 298 -10.88 4.19 11.79
C VAL A 298 -11.20 4.21 10.30
N CYS A 299 -10.20 3.95 9.46
CA CYS A 299 -10.30 4.14 8.01
C CYS A 299 -10.17 2.83 7.21
N GLY A 300 -9.93 1.67 7.85
CA GLY A 300 -9.71 0.42 7.13
C GLY A 300 -8.36 0.34 6.39
N VAL A 301 -7.39 1.21 6.69
CA VAL A 301 -6.06 1.19 6.06
C VAL A 301 -5.17 0.20 6.79
N THR A 302 -4.89 -0.93 6.15
CA THR A 302 -4.23 -2.08 6.77
C THR A 302 -2.76 -2.23 6.42
N GLU A 303 -2.32 -1.62 5.33
CA GLU A 303 -0.97 -1.74 4.77
C GLU A 303 0.15 -1.37 5.77
N PRO A 304 0.00 -0.32 6.61
CA PRO A 304 1.04 -0.01 7.60
C PRO A 304 1.27 -1.14 8.61
N PHE A 305 0.21 -1.88 8.95
CA PHE A 305 0.29 -3.06 9.79
C PHE A 305 0.89 -4.24 9.03
N GLU A 306 0.37 -4.54 7.84
CA GLU A 306 0.72 -5.70 7.03
C GLU A 306 2.19 -5.63 6.57
N PHE A 307 2.62 -4.52 6.00
CA PHE A 307 4.03 -4.31 5.61
C PHE A 307 4.99 -4.37 6.79
N GLY A 308 4.51 -4.11 8.00
CA GLY A 308 5.31 -4.21 9.22
C GLY A 308 5.79 -5.64 9.50
N PHE A 309 5.02 -6.68 9.16
CA PHE A 309 5.36 -8.05 9.57
C PHE A 309 5.38 -9.10 8.44
N MET A 310 4.71 -8.87 7.31
CA MET A 310 4.55 -9.90 6.27
C MET A 310 5.87 -10.40 5.69
N PHE A 311 6.88 -9.54 5.59
CA PHE A 311 8.21 -9.94 5.12
C PHE A 311 9.10 -10.50 6.22
N LEU A 312 8.78 -10.25 7.48
CA LEU A 312 9.51 -10.77 8.64
C LEU A 312 9.00 -12.16 9.02
N ALA A 313 7.70 -12.39 8.92
CA ALA A 313 7.02 -13.62 9.30
C ALA A 313 5.98 -14.05 8.25
N PRO A 314 6.41 -14.46 7.02
CA PRO A 314 5.47 -14.75 5.92
C PRO A 314 4.49 -15.90 6.25
N GLY A 315 4.90 -16.89 7.05
CA GLY A 315 3.98 -17.94 7.52
C GLY A 315 2.86 -17.40 8.40
N LEU A 316 3.14 -16.43 9.26
CA LEU A 316 2.14 -15.75 10.07
C LEU A 316 1.19 -14.90 9.19
N TYR A 317 1.72 -14.34 8.10
CA TYR A 317 0.91 -13.60 7.14
C TYR A 317 -0.12 -14.49 6.42
N VAL A 318 0.24 -15.72 6.08
CA VAL A 318 -0.70 -16.70 5.53
C VAL A 318 -1.80 -17.03 6.54
N VAL A 319 -1.45 -17.22 7.82
CA VAL A 319 -2.42 -17.42 8.91
C VAL A 319 -3.35 -16.21 9.05
N TYR A 320 -2.82 -15.00 8.95
CA TYR A 320 -3.58 -13.76 8.92
C TYR A 320 -4.62 -13.75 7.79
N ALA A 321 -4.21 -14.06 6.55
CA ALA A 321 -5.10 -14.15 5.41
C ALA A 321 -6.19 -15.23 5.59
N LEU A 322 -5.86 -16.37 6.20
CA LEU A 322 -6.82 -17.43 6.52
C LEU A 322 -7.85 -16.99 7.54
N LEU A 323 -7.45 -16.23 8.56
CA LEU A 323 -8.39 -15.67 9.53
C LEU A 323 -9.38 -14.71 8.86
N TYR A 324 -8.93 -13.90 7.89
CA TYR A 324 -9.84 -13.07 7.08
C TYR A 324 -10.88 -13.92 6.34
N ALA A 325 -10.45 -15.01 5.69
CA ALA A 325 -11.35 -15.92 5.01
C ALA A 325 -12.43 -16.47 5.96
N ILE A 326 -12.01 -16.96 7.12
CA ILE A 326 -12.93 -17.56 8.11
C ILE A 326 -13.95 -16.53 8.60
N PHE A 327 -13.51 -15.34 9.03
CA PHE A 327 -14.43 -14.32 9.52
C PHE A 327 -15.32 -13.76 8.41
N THR A 328 -14.85 -13.71 7.16
CA THR A 328 -15.69 -13.33 6.01
C THR A 328 -16.79 -14.35 5.79
N VAL A 329 -16.49 -15.65 5.77
CA VAL A 329 -17.50 -16.70 5.67
C VAL A 329 -18.54 -16.58 6.79
N ILE A 330 -18.08 -16.44 8.04
CA ILE A 330 -18.97 -16.29 9.21
C ILE A 330 -19.89 -15.07 9.04
N THR A 331 -19.33 -13.92 8.66
CA THR A 331 -20.08 -12.66 8.48
C THR A 331 -21.17 -12.83 7.43
N VAL A 332 -20.83 -13.45 6.29
CA VAL A 332 -21.76 -13.68 5.19
C VAL A 332 -22.86 -14.66 5.56
N VAL A 333 -22.52 -15.78 6.19
CA VAL A 333 -23.48 -16.81 6.63
C VAL A 333 -24.46 -16.28 7.68
N LEU A 334 -23.99 -15.45 8.63
CA LEU A 334 -24.84 -14.81 9.63
C LEU A 334 -25.75 -13.71 9.05
N GLY A 335 -25.55 -13.36 7.77
CA GLY A 335 -26.32 -12.34 7.08
C GLY A 335 -26.02 -10.93 7.57
N PHE A 336 -24.81 -10.66 8.07
CA PHE A 336 -24.38 -9.31 8.43
C PHE A 336 -23.95 -8.58 7.18
N ARG A 337 -24.50 -7.38 6.94
CA ARG A 337 -24.21 -6.57 5.75
C ARG A 337 -23.83 -5.15 6.14
N ALA A 338 -22.67 -4.72 5.65
CA ALA A 338 -22.17 -3.37 5.67
C ALA A 338 -21.35 -3.14 4.40
N GLY A 339 -21.38 -1.93 3.88
CA GLY A 339 -20.60 -1.52 2.73
C GLY A 339 -19.52 -0.53 3.12
N PHE A 340 -18.49 -0.44 2.31
CA PHE A 340 -17.50 0.64 2.40
C PHE A 340 -17.40 1.37 1.06
N SER A 341 -17.12 2.66 1.13
CA SER A 341 -16.83 3.48 -0.04
C SER A 341 -15.36 3.39 -0.45
N PHE A 342 -14.50 3.18 0.54
CA PHE A 342 -13.07 3.04 0.38
C PHE A 342 -12.55 1.74 1.04
N SER A 343 -12.77 1.54 2.34
CA SER A 343 -12.31 0.36 3.08
C SER A 343 -13.08 0.14 4.37
N ALA A 344 -12.99 -1.07 4.95
CA ALA A 344 -13.80 -1.49 6.08
C ALA A 344 -13.32 -0.91 7.43
N GLY A 345 -13.56 0.39 7.63
CA GLY A 345 -13.29 1.12 8.86
C GLY A 345 -14.55 1.61 9.55
N LEU A 346 -14.38 2.21 10.74
CA LEU A 346 -15.48 2.75 11.54
C LEU A 346 -16.31 3.79 10.77
N THR A 347 -15.66 4.64 9.99
CA THR A 347 -16.34 5.67 9.20
C THR A 347 -17.33 5.05 8.23
N ASP A 348 -16.88 4.07 7.44
CA ASP A 348 -17.73 3.40 6.46
C ASP A 348 -18.80 2.52 7.12
N LEU A 349 -18.49 1.87 8.25
CA LEU A 349 -19.49 1.10 9.01
C LEU A 349 -20.67 2.00 9.44
N VAL A 350 -20.36 3.20 9.96
CA VAL A 350 -21.39 4.16 10.41
C VAL A 350 -22.18 4.71 9.22
N PHE A 351 -21.51 5.11 8.14
CA PHE A 351 -22.17 5.73 7.00
C PHE A 351 -23.01 4.73 6.21
N SER A 352 -22.56 3.48 6.08
CA SER A 352 -23.30 2.44 5.35
C SER A 352 -24.46 1.84 6.15
N ALA A 353 -24.52 2.01 7.47
CA ALA A 353 -25.51 1.38 8.32
C ALA A 353 -26.97 1.77 8.03
N SER A 354 -27.16 2.93 7.38
CA SER A 354 -28.50 3.45 6.99
C SER A 354 -28.92 3.05 5.58
N LEU A 355 -28.04 2.41 4.80
CA LEU A 355 -28.32 2.05 3.41
C LEU A 355 -29.27 0.83 3.32
N PRO A 356 -30.10 0.73 2.26
CA PRO A 356 -31.08 -0.34 2.12
C PRO A 356 -30.50 -1.76 2.16
N ALA A 357 -29.30 -1.96 1.59
CA ALA A 357 -28.60 -3.25 1.62
C ALA A 357 -27.99 -3.60 2.98
N ALA A 358 -27.88 -2.63 3.91
CA ALA A 358 -27.33 -2.87 5.23
C ALA A 358 -28.26 -3.77 6.05
N ALA A 359 -27.70 -4.83 6.63
CA ALA A 359 -28.47 -5.77 7.43
C ALA A 359 -27.68 -6.20 8.65
N LYS A 360 -28.31 -6.13 9.82
CA LYS A 360 -27.70 -6.53 11.10
C LYS A 360 -26.31 -5.91 11.32
N THR A 361 -26.05 -4.71 10.78
CA THR A 361 -24.74 -4.06 10.70
C THR A 361 -24.06 -3.96 12.06
N TRP A 362 -24.82 -3.61 13.12
CA TRP A 362 -24.26 -3.45 14.46
C TRP A 362 -23.84 -4.77 15.11
N LEU A 363 -24.29 -5.93 14.60
CA LEU A 363 -23.82 -7.25 15.04
C LEU A 363 -22.40 -7.58 14.52
N ILE A 364 -21.87 -6.79 13.60
CA ILE A 364 -20.45 -6.83 13.22
C ILE A 364 -19.56 -6.48 14.43
N ILE A 365 -20.01 -5.64 15.36
CA ILE A 365 -19.24 -5.26 16.55
C ILE A 365 -18.97 -6.45 17.48
N PRO A 366 -19.96 -7.20 17.98
CA PRO A 366 -19.69 -8.40 18.80
C PRO A 366 -18.89 -9.47 18.03
N LEU A 367 -19.12 -9.66 16.73
CA LEU A 367 -18.29 -10.54 15.91
C LEU A 367 -16.86 -10.01 15.82
N GLY A 368 -16.68 -8.70 15.71
CA GLY A 368 -15.37 -8.03 15.74
C GLY A 368 -14.63 -8.25 17.05
N ILE A 369 -15.32 -8.18 18.20
CA ILE A 369 -14.73 -8.50 19.50
C ILE A 369 -14.23 -9.94 19.53
N ALA A 370 -15.02 -10.88 18.98
CA ALA A 370 -14.57 -12.27 18.82
C ALA A 370 -13.33 -12.36 17.89
N ALA A 371 -13.32 -11.62 16.78
CA ALA A 371 -12.15 -11.52 15.89
C ALA A 371 -10.93 -10.99 16.63
N PHE A 372 -11.06 -9.92 17.42
CA PHE A 372 -9.97 -9.39 18.24
C PHE A 372 -9.34 -10.46 19.13
N VAL A 373 -10.17 -11.23 19.85
CA VAL A 373 -9.68 -12.29 20.75
C VAL A 373 -8.99 -13.40 19.95
N VAL A 374 -9.59 -13.86 18.84
CA VAL A 374 -9.03 -14.94 18.01
C VAL A 374 -7.70 -14.50 17.40
N PHE A 375 -7.63 -13.31 16.78
CA PHE A 375 -6.38 -12.79 16.22
C PHE A 375 -5.31 -12.63 17.30
N TYR A 376 -5.67 -12.09 18.47
CA TYR A 376 -4.71 -11.95 19.57
C TYR A 376 -4.16 -13.31 20.02
N VAL A 377 -5.02 -14.29 20.25
CA VAL A 377 -4.59 -15.61 20.73
C VAL A 377 -3.76 -16.34 19.69
N VAL A 378 -4.22 -16.39 18.44
CA VAL A 378 -3.52 -17.06 17.33
C VAL A 378 -2.16 -16.42 17.07
N PHE A 379 -2.09 -15.10 16.99
CA PHE A 379 -0.83 -14.39 16.78
C PHE A 379 0.13 -14.60 17.95
N ARG A 380 -0.34 -14.42 19.19
CA ARG A 380 0.48 -14.64 20.38
C ARG A 380 1.03 -16.06 20.44
N PHE A 381 0.16 -17.06 20.20
CA PHE A 381 0.57 -18.47 20.15
C PHE A 381 1.61 -18.72 19.06
N ALA A 382 1.34 -18.31 17.83
CA ALA A 382 2.25 -18.54 16.72
C ALA A 382 3.61 -17.83 16.94
N ILE A 383 3.60 -16.57 17.38
CA ILE A 383 4.84 -15.80 17.62
C ILE A 383 5.68 -16.46 18.70
N THR A 384 5.07 -16.90 19.81
CA THR A 384 5.80 -17.51 20.93
C THR A 384 6.22 -18.94 20.64
N LYS A 385 5.36 -19.75 20.02
CA LYS A 385 5.62 -21.16 19.74
C LYS A 385 6.72 -21.36 18.69
N PHE A 386 6.73 -20.53 17.65
CA PHE A 386 7.65 -20.65 16.53
C PHE A 386 8.77 -19.59 16.55
N ASP A 387 8.89 -18.82 17.62
CA ASP A 387 9.86 -17.70 17.77
C ASP A 387 9.90 -16.78 16.54
N LEU A 388 8.72 -16.40 16.04
CA LEU A 388 8.62 -15.60 14.83
C LEU A 388 9.15 -14.18 15.06
N LYS A 389 9.87 -13.69 14.06
CA LYS A 389 10.39 -12.32 14.06
C LYS A 389 9.30 -11.37 13.58
N THR A 390 8.70 -10.66 14.51
CA THR A 390 7.70 -9.61 14.27
C THR A 390 8.26 -8.27 14.72
N PRO A 391 7.61 -7.13 14.43
CA PRO A 391 8.07 -5.82 14.93
C PRO A 391 8.34 -5.84 16.44
N GLY A 392 9.54 -5.47 16.82
CA GLY A 392 10.04 -5.54 18.21
C GLY A 392 10.63 -6.88 18.63
N ARG A 393 10.71 -7.87 17.72
CA ARG A 393 11.37 -9.18 17.95
C ARG A 393 12.51 -9.48 16.98
N GLU A 394 12.88 -8.52 16.14
CA GLU A 394 13.98 -8.69 15.20
C GLU A 394 15.29 -9.02 15.93
N ASP A 395 16.13 -9.87 15.30
CA ASP A 395 17.48 -10.16 15.80
C ASP A 395 18.40 -8.99 15.42
N ASP A 396 18.55 -8.06 16.33
CA ASP A 396 19.55 -7.03 16.24
C ASP A 396 20.48 -7.18 17.46
N ASP A 397 21.78 -7.20 17.23
CA ASP A 397 22.83 -7.23 18.24
C ASP A 397 22.88 -5.93 19.08
N ILE A 398 21.74 -5.47 19.62
CA ILE A 398 21.62 -4.19 20.31
C ILE A 398 21.11 -4.42 21.74
N ASP A 399 21.93 -5.06 22.55
CA ASP A 399 21.61 -5.21 23.98
C ASP A 399 22.02 -3.99 24.85
N GLU A 400 22.64 -2.94 24.30
CA GLU A 400 23.15 -1.83 25.12
C GLU A 400 22.74 -0.40 24.69
N ALA A 401 21.96 -0.18 23.63
CA ALA A 401 21.76 1.17 23.07
C ALA A 401 20.40 1.83 23.40
N GLU A 402 19.58 1.27 24.27
CA GLU A 402 18.27 1.84 24.62
C GLU A 402 18.23 2.65 25.94
N LYS A 403 19.20 3.44 26.20
CA LYS A 403 18.90 4.67 26.97
C LYS A 403 18.37 5.66 25.94
N SER A 404 17.04 5.79 25.91
CA SER A 404 16.30 6.76 25.12
C SER A 404 17.00 8.13 25.21
N ILE A 405 17.75 8.47 24.18
CA ILE A 405 18.16 9.84 23.98
C ILE A 405 16.89 10.54 23.49
N LYS A 406 16.27 11.28 24.40
CA LYS A 406 15.39 12.35 24.01
C LYS A 406 16.23 13.25 23.11
N LEU A 407 16.01 13.22 21.80
CA LEU A 407 16.33 14.30 20.91
C LEU A 407 15.43 15.49 21.35
N SER A 408 15.75 16.03 22.54
CA SER A 408 15.15 17.24 23.04
C SER A 408 15.75 18.38 22.24
N ASN A 409 14.88 19.13 21.60
CA ASN A 409 15.15 20.33 20.82
C ASN A 409 15.69 20.09 19.41
N ASN A 410 14.80 19.83 18.43
CA ASN A 410 14.91 20.17 16.98
C ASN A 410 16.33 20.33 16.36
N ASN A 411 17.37 19.69 16.90
CA ASN A 411 18.76 19.89 16.50
C ASN A 411 19.22 18.79 15.52
N TYR A 412 18.34 18.47 14.56
CA TYR A 412 18.59 17.39 13.59
C TYR A 412 19.83 17.64 12.72
N THR A 413 20.13 18.90 12.43
CA THR A 413 21.31 19.29 11.64
C THR A 413 22.62 18.96 12.37
N GLU A 414 22.73 19.19 13.68
CA GLU A 414 23.93 18.86 14.44
C GLU A 414 24.09 17.35 14.59
N VAL A 415 23.00 16.63 14.84
CA VAL A 415 23.03 15.17 14.84
C VAL A 415 23.48 14.61 13.49
N ALA A 416 22.94 15.14 12.39
CA ALA A 416 23.33 14.73 11.04
C ALA A 416 24.81 15.01 10.75
N LYS A 417 25.34 16.19 11.15
CA LYS A 417 26.76 16.53 11.01
C LYS A 417 27.66 15.58 11.80
N ALA A 418 27.31 15.31 13.05
CA ALA A 418 28.11 14.44 13.89
C ALA A 418 28.05 12.98 13.43
N VAL A 419 26.90 12.50 12.96
CA VAL A 419 26.77 11.18 12.34
C VAL A 419 27.59 11.09 11.06
N LEU A 420 27.57 12.13 10.21
CA LEU A 420 28.37 12.18 8.98
C LEU A 420 29.87 12.13 9.26
N ALA A 421 30.32 12.91 10.24
CA ALA A 421 31.73 12.88 10.67
C ALA A 421 32.08 11.50 11.23
N GLY A 422 31.22 10.90 12.05
CA GLY A 422 31.38 9.56 12.59
C GLY A 422 31.35 8.44 11.53
N CYS A 423 30.74 8.66 10.38
CA CYS A 423 30.75 7.73 9.24
C CYS A 423 31.98 7.90 8.31
N GLY A 424 32.94 8.76 8.67
CA GLY A 424 34.13 8.98 7.86
C GLY A 424 34.00 10.11 6.83
N GLY A 425 32.98 10.97 7.00
CA GLY A 425 32.76 12.14 6.15
C GLY A 425 32.05 11.83 4.81
N LYS A 426 31.75 12.90 4.06
CA LYS A 426 31.01 12.84 2.78
C LYS A 426 31.65 11.90 1.76
N GLU A 427 33.00 11.89 1.70
CA GLU A 427 33.76 11.09 0.74
C GLU A 427 33.58 9.58 0.93
N ASN A 428 33.19 9.15 2.14
CA ASN A 428 32.97 7.75 2.47
C ASN A 428 31.54 7.28 2.18
N ILE A 429 30.58 8.21 2.01
CA ILE A 429 29.17 7.89 1.76
C ILE A 429 28.93 7.68 0.26
N THR A 430 28.29 6.57 -0.09
CA THR A 430 27.91 6.24 -1.48
C THR A 430 26.41 6.23 -1.71
N SER A 431 25.61 5.92 -0.68
CA SER A 431 24.16 5.96 -0.74
C SER A 431 23.56 6.27 0.64
N ILE A 432 22.43 6.98 0.65
CA ILE A 432 21.73 7.40 1.85
C ILE A 432 20.26 7.03 1.71
N ASP A 433 19.78 6.14 2.56
CA ASP A 433 18.37 5.78 2.71
C ASP A 433 18.01 5.73 4.20
N ASN A 434 16.74 5.60 4.54
CA ASN A 434 16.28 5.37 5.89
C ASN A 434 15.08 4.45 5.92
N CYS A 435 14.91 3.72 7.00
CA CYS A 435 13.64 3.09 7.37
C CYS A 435 12.97 3.91 8.49
N ILE A 436 11.96 3.37 9.13
CA ILE A 436 11.17 4.09 10.16
C ILE A 436 12.00 4.54 11.35
N THR A 437 13.10 3.84 11.65
CA THR A 437 13.93 4.12 12.85
C THR A 437 15.43 4.21 12.58
N ARG A 438 15.90 3.90 11.36
CA ARG A 438 17.35 3.80 11.06
C ARG A 438 17.70 4.58 9.81
N LEU A 439 18.80 5.33 9.89
CA LEU A 439 19.50 5.85 8.73
C LEU A 439 20.33 4.70 8.14
N ARG A 440 20.10 4.38 6.88
CA ARG A 440 20.77 3.31 6.12
C ARG A 440 21.77 3.93 5.15
N LEU A 441 23.03 3.65 5.36
CA LEU A 441 24.12 4.22 4.57
C LEU A 441 24.87 3.09 3.86
N GLU A 442 25.19 3.31 2.60
CA GLU A 442 26.28 2.57 1.95
C GLU A 442 27.54 3.40 2.01
N VAL A 443 28.63 2.79 2.42
CA VAL A 443 29.93 3.43 2.61
C VAL A 443 30.99 2.72 1.81
N LYS A 444 32.03 3.45 1.37
CA LYS A 444 33.17 2.88 0.67
C LYS A 444 34.01 1.98 1.58
N ASP A 445 34.16 2.40 2.83
CA ASP A 445 35.01 1.74 3.82
C ASP A 445 34.38 1.81 5.22
N THR A 446 33.95 0.65 5.74
CA THR A 446 33.35 0.53 7.07
C THR A 446 34.37 0.67 8.22
N THR A 447 35.67 0.56 7.95
CA THR A 447 36.71 0.73 8.98
C THR A 447 36.82 2.19 9.43
N LYS A 448 36.42 3.14 8.61
CA LYS A 448 36.36 4.57 8.91
C LYS A 448 35.19 4.97 9.81
N VAL A 449 34.27 4.05 10.05
CA VAL A 449 33.07 4.33 10.85
C VAL A 449 33.41 4.25 12.34
N ASN A 450 33.28 5.39 13.02
CA ASN A 450 33.50 5.53 14.44
C ASN A 450 32.18 5.46 15.22
N GLU A 451 31.85 4.27 15.69
CA GLU A 451 30.60 4.01 16.41
C GLU A 451 30.46 4.83 17.70
N LYS A 452 31.59 5.05 18.43
CA LYS A 452 31.59 5.87 19.67
C LYS A 452 31.20 7.31 19.40
N ALA A 453 31.70 7.89 18.30
CA ALA A 453 31.38 9.25 17.89
C ALA A 453 29.88 9.36 17.45
N ILE A 454 29.38 8.37 16.74
CA ILE A 454 27.99 8.32 16.29
C ILE A 454 27.03 8.18 17.49
N LYS A 455 27.36 7.35 18.47
CA LYS A 455 26.58 7.22 19.71
C LYS A 455 26.62 8.51 20.55
N ALA A 456 27.75 9.17 20.62
CA ALA A 456 27.90 10.46 21.32
C ALA A 456 27.05 11.58 20.65
N ALA A 457 26.78 11.47 19.35
CA ALA A 457 25.93 12.39 18.60
C ALA A 457 24.43 12.19 18.86
N GLY A 458 24.04 11.18 19.65
CA GLY A 458 22.65 10.93 19.96
C GLY A 458 22.04 9.75 19.21
N ALA A 459 22.81 8.98 18.46
CA ALA A 459 22.33 7.73 17.88
C ALA A 459 22.28 6.62 18.92
N ALA A 460 21.22 5.82 18.90
CA ALA A 460 21.04 4.70 19.82
C ALA A 460 22.02 3.55 19.55
N GLY A 461 22.52 3.42 18.31
CA GLY A 461 23.48 2.38 17.96
C GLY A 461 23.88 2.42 16.49
N VAL A 462 24.88 1.61 16.13
CA VAL A 462 25.36 1.43 14.76
C VAL A 462 25.46 -0.05 14.46
N ILE A 463 24.86 -0.50 13.34
CA ILE A 463 24.94 -1.87 12.85
C ILE A 463 25.68 -1.88 11.51
N ARG A 464 26.46 -2.92 11.28
CA ARG A 464 27.20 -3.15 10.03
C ARG A 464 26.76 -4.47 9.41
N PRO A 465 25.64 -4.50 8.65
CA PRO A 465 25.10 -5.74 8.08
C PRO A 465 25.97 -6.37 7.00
N GLY A 466 26.98 -5.64 6.50
CA GLY A 466 27.88 -6.08 5.44
C GLY A 466 29.16 -5.25 5.39
N LYS A 467 30.00 -5.53 4.40
CA LYS A 467 31.30 -4.86 4.22
C LYS A 467 31.20 -3.38 3.81
N THR A 468 30.06 -2.96 3.26
CA THR A 468 29.83 -1.60 2.77
C THR A 468 28.57 -0.97 3.34
N SER A 469 27.78 -1.68 4.14
CA SER A 469 26.51 -1.21 4.66
C SER A 469 26.60 -0.85 6.14
N VAL A 470 26.10 0.33 6.49
CA VAL A 470 26.05 0.87 7.86
C VAL A 470 24.63 1.34 8.16
N GLN A 471 24.09 0.93 9.30
CA GLN A 471 22.80 1.39 9.76
C GLN A 471 22.96 2.11 11.10
N VAL A 472 22.57 3.38 11.13
CA VAL A 472 22.59 4.21 12.34
C VAL A 472 21.18 4.30 12.91
N ILE A 473 21.01 3.89 14.17
CA ILE A 473 19.71 3.85 14.83
C ILE A 473 19.43 5.21 15.44
N ILE A 474 18.43 5.90 14.89
CA ILE A 474 18.02 7.26 15.31
C ILE A 474 16.69 7.22 16.09
N GLY A 475 15.81 6.28 15.76
CA GLY A 475 14.44 6.25 16.29
C GLY A 475 13.42 6.85 15.33
N THR A 476 12.21 7.10 15.81
CA THR A 476 11.06 7.55 15.00
C THR A 476 11.26 8.90 14.28
N GLN A 477 12.25 9.68 14.70
CA GLN A 477 12.61 10.98 14.08
C GLN A 477 13.68 10.85 12.99
N VAL A 478 14.00 9.65 12.57
CA VAL A 478 15.06 9.38 11.57
C VAL A 478 14.87 10.13 10.26
N GLN A 479 13.63 10.35 9.83
CA GLN A 479 13.35 11.08 8.59
C GLN A 479 13.96 12.48 8.60
N PHE A 480 13.77 13.23 9.69
CA PHE A 480 14.32 14.59 9.83
C PHE A 480 15.85 14.60 9.83
N VAL A 481 16.46 13.63 10.50
CA VAL A 481 17.94 13.48 10.49
C VAL A 481 18.42 13.07 9.10
N ALA A 482 17.72 12.18 8.40
CA ALA A 482 18.08 11.75 7.05
C ALA A 482 18.01 12.89 6.04
N ASP A 483 17.01 13.75 6.16
CA ASP A 483 16.85 14.92 5.27
C ASP A 483 17.99 15.92 5.45
N GLU A 484 18.38 16.20 6.69
CA GLU A 484 19.55 17.03 7.00
C GLU A 484 20.85 16.36 6.56
N PHE A 485 21.00 15.06 6.76
CA PHE A 485 22.16 14.28 6.33
C PHE A 485 22.32 14.32 4.79
N LYS A 486 21.22 14.19 4.04
CA LYS A 486 21.22 14.31 2.58
C LYS A 486 21.64 15.70 2.11
N LYS A 487 21.23 16.77 2.83
CA LYS A 487 21.67 18.16 2.53
C LYS A 487 23.18 18.33 2.72
N LEU A 488 23.74 17.72 3.76
CA LEU A 488 25.18 17.79 4.04
C LEU A 488 26.04 16.99 3.05
N CYS A 489 25.46 16.00 2.39
CA CYS A 489 26.15 15.17 1.40
C CYS A 489 25.99 15.66 -0.04
N LYS A 490 25.08 16.61 -0.30
CA LYS A 490 25.00 17.32 -1.57
C LYS A 490 26.12 18.36 -1.65
#